data_4ab72805466f6e30864fb19d99343e98
#
_entry.id   4ab72805466f6e30864fb19d99343e98
#
_cell.length_a   1.000
_cell.length_b   1.000
_cell.length_c   1.000
_cell.angle_alpha   90.00
_cell.angle_beta   90.00
_cell.angle_gamma   90.00
#
_symmetry.space_group_name_H-M   'P 1'
#
loop_
_entity.id
_entity.type
_entity.pdbx_description
1 polymer ?
#
loop_
_entity_poly.entity_id
_entity_poly.type
_entity_poly.pdbx_seq_one_letter_code
_entity_poly.pdbx_strand_id
1 'polypeptide(L)'
;MEIIDRFTNLEYGKVRYSITGEASDNLVVLMHGLTTSKDIYNNLTQNLIEQEFQVLSFDFYGRGKSDYVPNVDSENLYVNQAMELIEKFIPTGAKRNINLIGYSAGGSIASMVADRLENCASLILIASTGVPQIPTSPVLISLLQTFESNGEISSELKHEVEKQMVQELEVLEENETKDLALKVYNDLDIWNEKTIDTVKNHLLSTGGYVGDKSMNSIFESIGKKNIPTFIMAGSNDNWVSPESGKEIHKLIEGSLFFEFEDVTHWAFLEKPEVYHRKILTFLKSA
;
A
#
# COMPACT_ATOMS: atom_id res chain seq x y z
N MET A 1 -10.43 -10.98 -17.70
CA MET A 1 -10.40 -12.25 -16.88
C MET A 1 -11.00 -11.94 -15.51
N GLU A 2 -11.78 -12.87 -14.92
CA GLU A 2 -12.41 -12.63 -13.61
C GLU A 2 -11.36 -12.68 -12.48
N ILE A 3 -11.44 -11.74 -11.53
CA ILE A 3 -10.62 -11.74 -10.32
C ILE A 3 -11.34 -12.60 -9.27
N ILE A 4 -10.81 -13.79 -9.03
CA ILE A 4 -11.43 -14.77 -8.14
C ILE A 4 -10.78 -14.70 -6.76
N ASP A 5 -11.61 -14.48 -5.73
CA ASP A 5 -11.18 -14.55 -4.35
C ASP A 5 -10.84 -15.98 -3.94
N ARG A 6 -9.68 -16.12 -3.33
CA ARG A 6 -9.19 -17.36 -2.73
C ARG A 6 -8.77 -17.12 -1.29
N PHE A 7 -8.65 -18.20 -0.53
CA PHE A 7 -8.20 -18.15 0.85
C PHE A 7 -7.08 -19.17 1.09
N THR A 8 -6.14 -18.80 1.93
CA THR A 8 -5.07 -19.71 2.38
C THR A 8 -4.76 -19.43 3.84
N ASN A 9 -4.34 -20.45 4.57
CA ASN A 9 -3.80 -20.28 5.91
C ASN A 9 -2.31 -19.98 5.80
N LEU A 10 -1.89 -18.95 6.50
CA LEU A 10 -0.51 -18.58 6.77
C LEU A 10 -0.24 -18.70 8.27
N GLU A 11 0.95 -18.33 8.73
CA GLU A 11 1.38 -18.51 10.13
C GLU A 11 0.37 -17.98 11.14
N TYR A 12 -0.18 -16.77 10.92
CA TYR A 12 -1.05 -16.10 11.91
C TYR A 12 -2.54 -16.17 11.60
N GLY A 13 -2.96 -16.78 10.48
CA GLY A 13 -4.38 -16.93 10.18
C GLY A 13 -4.69 -17.02 8.69
N LYS A 14 -5.99 -17.02 8.41
CA LYS A 14 -6.51 -17.13 7.05
C LYS A 14 -6.41 -15.79 6.31
N VAL A 15 -5.86 -15.81 5.11
CA VAL A 15 -5.66 -14.65 4.26
C VAL A 15 -6.49 -14.79 3.00
N ARG A 16 -7.21 -13.70 2.65
CA ARG A 16 -7.86 -13.55 1.35
C ARG A 16 -6.85 -13.03 0.33
N TYR A 17 -6.80 -13.67 -0.81
CA TYR A 17 -5.96 -13.26 -1.93
C TYR A 17 -6.61 -13.57 -3.27
N SER A 18 -6.07 -12.99 -4.34
CA SER A 18 -6.28 -13.45 -5.70
C SER A 18 -4.95 -13.56 -6.43
N ILE A 19 -4.84 -14.57 -7.27
CA ILE A 19 -3.78 -14.67 -8.27
C ILE A 19 -4.46 -14.73 -9.63
N THR A 20 -4.22 -13.74 -10.46
CA THR A 20 -4.94 -13.48 -11.72
C THR A 20 -3.93 -13.35 -12.84
N GLY A 21 -4.33 -13.75 -14.05
CA GLY A 21 -3.43 -13.85 -15.20
C GLY A 21 -2.83 -15.23 -15.34
N GLU A 22 -2.28 -15.52 -16.49
CA GLU A 22 -1.57 -16.76 -16.75
C GLU A 22 -0.23 -16.80 -16.00
N ALA A 23 0.27 -18.00 -15.74
CA ALA A 23 1.58 -18.14 -15.13
C ALA A 23 2.65 -17.48 -16.01
N SER A 24 3.36 -16.52 -15.46
CA SER A 24 4.34 -15.69 -16.15
C SER A 24 5.62 -15.62 -15.32
N ASP A 25 6.75 -15.42 -15.98
CA ASP A 25 8.01 -15.13 -15.28
C ASP A 25 7.99 -13.77 -14.57
N ASN A 26 7.02 -12.92 -14.91
CA ASN A 26 6.82 -11.61 -14.30
C ASN A 26 5.60 -11.64 -13.37
N LEU A 27 5.84 -11.67 -12.06
CA LEU A 27 4.83 -11.55 -11.03
C LEU A 27 4.77 -10.11 -10.54
N VAL A 28 3.57 -9.53 -10.51
CA VAL A 28 3.31 -8.26 -9.83
C VAL A 28 2.57 -8.53 -8.53
N VAL A 29 3.09 -8.03 -7.42
CA VAL A 29 2.49 -8.16 -6.09
C VAL A 29 1.96 -6.80 -5.65
N LEU A 30 0.67 -6.73 -5.34
CA LEU A 30 -0.04 -5.50 -4.99
C LEU A 30 -0.33 -5.44 -3.50
N MET A 31 0.16 -4.40 -2.82
CA MET A 31 0.06 -4.17 -1.37
C MET A 31 -0.74 -2.89 -1.10
N HIS A 32 -1.95 -3.05 -0.59
CA HIS A 32 -2.92 -1.98 -0.41
C HIS A 32 -2.60 -1.07 0.80
N GLY A 33 -3.28 0.08 0.86
CA GLY A 33 -3.14 1.05 1.95
C GLY A 33 -3.82 0.61 3.26
N LEU A 34 -3.63 1.42 4.30
CA LEU A 34 -4.08 1.14 5.65
C LEU A 34 -5.60 0.99 5.77
N THR A 35 -6.35 1.85 5.11
CA THR A 35 -7.81 1.93 5.17
C THR A 35 -8.50 1.32 3.95
N THR A 36 -7.82 0.43 3.23
CA THR A 36 -8.32 -0.17 2.01
C THR A 36 -8.21 -1.70 2.05
N SER A 37 -8.61 -2.36 0.98
CA SER A 37 -8.43 -3.80 0.76
C SER A 37 -7.80 -4.04 -0.61
N LYS A 38 -7.47 -5.31 -0.92
CA LYS A 38 -6.94 -5.67 -2.22
C LYS A 38 -7.84 -5.25 -3.40
N ASP A 39 -9.13 -5.06 -3.14
CA ASP A 39 -10.12 -4.75 -4.17
C ASP A 39 -9.87 -3.37 -4.82
N ILE A 40 -9.17 -2.46 -4.13
CA ILE A 40 -8.77 -1.16 -4.67
C ILE A 40 -7.93 -1.29 -5.96
N TYR A 41 -7.31 -2.43 -6.16
CA TYR A 41 -6.46 -2.70 -7.32
C TYR A 41 -7.16 -3.42 -8.48
N ASN A 42 -8.49 -3.64 -8.42
CA ASN A 42 -9.18 -4.45 -9.42
C ASN A 42 -8.97 -3.91 -10.85
N ASN A 43 -9.07 -2.59 -11.06
CA ASN A 43 -8.86 -1.99 -12.37
C ASN A 43 -7.39 -2.07 -12.83
N LEU A 44 -6.44 -1.84 -11.92
CA LEU A 44 -5.02 -2.01 -12.23
C LEU A 44 -4.69 -3.47 -12.56
N THR A 45 -5.27 -4.42 -11.82
CA THR A 45 -5.10 -5.85 -12.08
C THR A 45 -5.52 -6.22 -13.50
N GLN A 46 -6.68 -5.73 -13.97
CA GLN A 46 -7.14 -5.99 -15.35
C GLN A 46 -6.13 -5.45 -16.38
N ASN A 47 -5.65 -4.23 -16.19
CA ASN A 47 -4.65 -3.65 -17.09
C ASN A 47 -3.32 -4.42 -17.10
N LEU A 48 -2.88 -4.91 -15.95
CA LEU A 48 -1.63 -5.68 -15.84
C LEU A 48 -1.73 -7.05 -16.54
N ILE A 49 -2.84 -7.77 -16.36
CA ILE A 49 -3.02 -9.10 -17.00
C ILE A 49 -3.18 -9.00 -18.52
N GLU A 50 -3.75 -7.90 -19.04
CA GLU A 50 -3.78 -7.61 -20.47
C GLU A 50 -2.37 -7.41 -21.07
N GLN A 51 -1.39 -7.13 -20.23
CA GLN A 51 0.02 -6.98 -20.60
C GLN A 51 0.88 -8.19 -20.17
N GLU A 52 0.24 -9.34 -19.99
CA GLU A 52 0.85 -10.64 -19.71
C GLU A 52 1.58 -10.75 -18.36
N PHE A 53 1.32 -9.84 -17.42
CA PHE A 53 1.75 -10.01 -16.03
C PHE A 53 0.82 -10.97 -15.29
N GLN A 54 1.40 -11.81 -14.44
CA GLN A 54 0.62 -12.46 -13.40
C GLN A 54 0.54 -11.55 -12.18
N VAL A 55 -0.63 -11.42 -11.58
CA VAL A 55 -0.88 -10.47 -10.49
C VAL A 55 -1.32 -11.20 -9.23
N LEU A 56 -0.60 -11.00 -8.14
CA LEU A 56 -0.96 -11.40 -6.78
C LEU A 56 -1.43 -10.16 -6.01
N SER A 57 -2.67 -10.17 -5.54
CA SER A 57 -3.18 -9.18 -4.61
C SER A 57 -3.79 -9.87 -3.39
N PHE A 58 -3.68 -9.28 -2.21
CA PHE A 58 -4.16 -9.88 -0.97
C PHE A 58 -4.58 -8.81 0.04
N ASP A 59 -5.45 -9.21 0.96
CA ASP A 59 -5.80 -8.38 2.10
C ASP A 59 -4.78 -8.59 3.23
N PHE A 60 -4.22 -7.51 3.75
CA PHE A 60 -3.45 -7.59 4.98
C PHE A 60 -4.28 -8.14 6.14
N TYR A 61 -3.65 -8.76 7.12
CA TYR A 61 -4.30 -9.18 8.35
C TYR A 61 -5.10 -8.03 8.97
N GLY A 62 -6.33 -8.34 9.42
CA GLY A 62 -7.26 -7.34 9.94
C GLY A 62 -7.87 -6.39 8.90
N ARG A 63 -7.71 -6.68 7.60
CA ARG A 63 -8.27 -5.92 6.49
C ARG A 63 -9.09 -6.82 5.57
N GLY A 64 -10.06 -6.20 4.89
CA GLY A 64 -10.92 -6.89 3.93
C GLY A 64 -11.55 -8.14 4.53
N LYS A 65 -11.19 -9.31 4.00
CA LYS A 65 -11.68 -10.62 4.47
C LYS A 65 -10.58 -11.51 5.04
N SER A 66 -9.40 -10.97 5.32
CA SER A 66 -8.34 -11.66 6.06
C SER A 66 -8.61 -11.66 7.56
N ASP A 67 -8.12 -12.68 8.26
CA ASP A 67 -8.32 -12.80 9.69
C ASP A 67 -7.69 -11.63 10.46
N TYR A 68 -8.34 -11.24 11.54
CA TYR A 68 -7.76 -10.32 12.51
C TYR A 68 -6.78 -11.07 13.42
N VAL A 69 -5.62 -10.48 13.64
CA VAL A 69 -4.54 -11.05 14.46
C VAL A 69 -4.28 -10.13 15.65
N PRO A 70 -4.80 -10.46 16.84
CA PRO A 70 -4.60 -9.64 18.04
C PRO A 70 -3.21 -9.87 18.64
N ASN A 71 -2.69 -8.85 19.32
CA ASN A 71 -1.54 -8.93 20.23
C ASN A 71 -0.24 -9.49 19.61
N VAL A 72 -0.04 -9.37 18.32
CA VAL A 72 1.24 -9.71 17.70
C VAL A 72 2.14 -8.49 17.74
N ASP A 73 3.31 -8.62 18.34
CA ASP A 73 4.37 -7.61 18.24
C ASP A 73 4.87 -7.62 16.80
N SER A 74 4.43 -6.64 16.02
CA SER A 74 4.20 -6.85 14.60
C SER A 74 5.07 -6.01 13.67
N GLU A 75 6.26 -5.58 14.07
CA GLU A 75 7.15 -4.89 13.12
C GLU A 75 7.29 -5.64 11.79
N ASN A 76 7.10 -6.95 11.84
CA ASN A 76 7.28 -7.81 10.67
C ASN A 76 6.01 -8.56 10.24
N LEU A 77 4.88 -8.42 10.94
CA LEU A 77 3.66 -9.18 10.65
C LEU A 77 3.27 -9.13 9.18
N TYR A 78 3.14 -7.92 8.64
CA TYR A 78 2.69 -7.70 7.26
C TYR A 78 3.77 -8.03 6.23
N VAL A 79 5.03 -7.82 6.58
CA VAL A 79 6.17 -8.20 5.73
C VAL A 79 6.26 -9.72 5.64
N ASN A 80 6.15 -10.42 6.75
CA ASN A 80 6.15 -11.89 6.77
C ASN A 80 4.94 -12.45 6.02
N GLN A 81 3.74 -11.86 6.21
CA GLN A 81 2.56 -12.24 5.44
C GLN A 81 2.78 -12.13 3.92
N ALA A 82 3.38 -11.02 3.47
CA ALA A 82 3.69 -10.83 2.06
C ALA A 82 4.74 -11.84 1.56
N MET A 83 5.80 -12.05 2.33
CA MET A 83 6.86 -13.01 2.00
C MET A 83 6.33 -14.43 1.88
N GLU A 84 5.54 -14.90 2.86
CA GLU A 84 4.91 -16.24 2.83
C GLU A 84 4.01 -16.42 1.60
N LEU A 85 3.22 -15.38 1.23
CA LEU A 85 2.39 -15.43 0.03
C LEU A 85 3.23 -15.49 -1.24
N ILE A 86 4.28 -14.68 -1.34
CA ILE A 86 5.18 -14.66 -2.49
C ILE A 86 5.83 -16.04 -2.65
N GLU A 87 6.40 -16.59 -1.59
CA GLU A 87 7.05 -17.92 -1.60
C GLU A 87 6.08 -19.03 -2.01
N LYS A 88 4.83 -18.95 -1.58
CA LYS A 88 3.80 -19.94 -1.92
C LYS A 88 3.52 -20.01 -3.43
N PHE A 89 3.68 -18.90 -4.16
CA PHE A 89 3.40 -18.81 -5.60
C PHE A 89 4.65 -18.81 -6.48
N ILE A 90 5.82 -18.89 -5.86
CA ILE A 90 7.07 -19.10 -6.59
C ILE A 90 7.43 -20.59 -6.50
N PRO A 91 7.40 -21.34 -7.59
CA PRO A 91 7.87 -22.72 -7.58
C PRO A 91 9.33 -22.81 -7.10
N THR A 92 9.63 -23.81 -6.27
CA THR A 92 10.99 -24.03 -5.77
C THR A 92 11.98 -24.11 -6.95
N GLY A 93 12.99 -23.24 -6.92
CA GLY A 93 14.02 -23.16 -7.97
C GLY A 93 13.63 -22.34 -9.22
N ALA A 94 12.41 -21.80 -9.29
CA ALA A 94 12.03 -20.88 -10.36
C ALA A 94 12.62 -19.48 -10.08
N LYS A 95 13.30 -18.93 -11.08
CA LYS A 95 13.69 -17.51 -11.08
C LYS A 95 12.54 -16.72 -11.70
N ARG A 96 11.73 -16.08 -10.87
CA ARG A 96 10.69 -15.15 -11.31
C ARG A 96 11.11 -13.73 -10.99
N ASN A 97 10.81 -12.82 -11.88
CA ASN A 97 10.91 -11.39 -11.65
C ASN A 97 9.75 -10.95 -10.75
N ILE A 98 10.02 -10.47 -9.56
CA ILE A 98 9.00 -10.01 -8.61
C ILE A 98 8.97 -8.49 -8.67
N ASN A 99 7.85 -7.96 -9.14
CA ASN A 99 7.59 -6.54 -9.19
C ASN A 99 6.63 -6.18 -8.06
N LEU A 100 7.00 -5.23 -7.21
CA LEU A 100 6.22 -4.84 -6.06
C LEU A 100 5.55 -3.49 -6.31
N ILE A 101 4.27 -3.38 -6.00
CA ILE A 101 3.52 -2.12 -6.02
C ILE A 101 2.89 -1.92 -4.65
N GLY A 102 3.26 -0.84 -3.97
CA GLY A 102 2.70 -0.49 -2.67
C GLY A 102 2.04 0.88 -2.68
N TYR A 103 0.83 0.96 -2.10
CA TYR A 103 0.09 2.19 -1.94
C TYR A 103 0.02 2.59 -0.47
N SER A 104 0.33 3.87 -0.17
CA SER A 104 0.24 4.42 1.18
C SER A 104 1.09 3.60 2.18
N ALA A 105 0.50 3.10 3.26
CA ALA A 105 1.15 2.19 4.21
C ALA A 105 1.64 0.88 3.55
N GLY A 106 0.98 0.40 2.50
CA GLY A 106 1.46 -0.73 1.70
C GLY A 106 2.79 -0.46 0.99
N GLY A 107 3.12 0.81 0.74
CA GLY A 107 4.41 1.21 0.18
C GLY A 107 5.57 0.97 1.15
N SER A 108 5.39 1.26 2.44
CA SER A 108 6.38 0.91 3.47
C SER A 108 6.62 -0.60 3.53
N ILE A 109 5.52 -1.38 3.52
CA ILE A 109 5.63 -2.85 3.52
C ILE A 109 6.32 -3.35 2.25
N ALA A 110 5.94 -2.84 1.08
CA ALA A 110 6.57 -3.20 -0.19
C ALA A 110 8.08 -2.89 -0.19
N SER A 111 8.50 -1.78 0.39
CA SER A 111 9.92 -1.41 0.52
C SER A 111 10.68 -2.39 1.43
N MET A 112 10.10 -2.77 2.58
CA MET A 112 10.70 -3.78 3.47
C MET A 112 10.78 -5.16 2.81
N VAL A 113 9.77 -5.53 2.03
CA VAL A 113 9.77 -6.78 1.24
C VAL A 113 10.83 -6.70 0.13
N ALA A 114 10.91 -5.58 -0.61
CA ALA A 114 11.93 -5.37 -1.65
C ALA A 114 13.36 -5.52 -1.11
N ASP A 115 13.60 -4.97 0.09
CA ASP A 115 14.90 -5.08 0.72
C ASP A 115 15.26 -6.53 1.12
N ARG A 116 14.28 -7.39 1.38
CA ARG A 116 14.51 -8.80 1.77
C ARG A 116 14.57 -9.77 0.59
N LEU A 117 13.89 -9.44 -0.51
CA LEU A 117 13.86 -10.30 -1.70
C LEU A 117 15.18 -10.25 -2.47
N GLU A 118 15.71 -11.43 -2.81
CA GLU A 118 16.90 -11.54 -3.67
C GLU A 118 16.61 -11.24 -5.14
N ASN A 119 15.35 -11.43 -5.56
CA ASN A 119 14.90 -11.34 -6.95
C ASN A 119 13.82 -10.27 -7.15
N CYS A 120 13.87 -9.18 -6.38
CA CYS A 120 13.03 -8.00 -6.60
C CYS A 120 13.46 -7.33 -7.92
N ALA A 121 12.59 -7.41 -8.92
CA ALA A 121 12.86 -6.84 -10.24
C ALA A 121 12.57 -5.33 -10.28
N SER A 122 11.51 -4.89 -9.59
CA SER A 122 11.19 -3.47 -9.48
C SER A 122 10.29 -3.15 -8.29
N LEU A 123 10.29 -1.88 -7.88
CA LEU A 123 9.46 -1.34 -6.81
C LEU A 123 8.72 -0.10 -7.28
N ILE A 124 7.41 -0.07 -7.09
CA ILE A 124 6.58 1.10 -7.35
C ILE A 124 5.91 1.54 -6.06
N LEU A 125 6.10 2.80 -5.70
CA LEU A 125 5.58 3.43 -4.49
C LEU A 125 4.56 4.51 -4.88
N ILE A 126 3.32 4.34 -4.45
CA ILE A 126 2.22 5.28 -4.73
C ILE A 126 1.80 5.92 -3.41
N ALA A 127 1.96 7.23 -3.26
CA ALA A 127 1.63 7.98 -2.05
C ALA A 127 2.16 7.27 -0.78
N SER A 128 3.43 6.81 -0.82
CA SER A 128 4.00 5.89 0.17
C SER A 128 4.38 6.58 1.46
N THR A 129 4.11 5.92 2.58
CA THR A 129 4.70 6.23 3.90
C THR A 129 6.13 5.69 4.00
N GLY A 130 6.82 5.92 5.12
CA GLY A 130 8.13 5.34 5.43
C GLY A 130 9.22 6.37 5.78
N VAL A 131 8.96 7.65 5.59
CA VAL A 131 9.78 8.76 6.12
C VAL A 131 8.95 9.56 7.12
N PRO A 132 9.57 10.28 8.06
CA PRO A 132 8.84 11.15 8.97
C PRO A 132 7.94 12.10 8.19
N GLN A 133 6.64 12.02 8.44
CA GLN A 133 5.67 12.85 7.74
C GLN A 133 5.81 14.31 8.16
N ILE A 134 5.85 15.21 7.19
CA ILE A 134 5.54 16.60 7.43
C ILE A 134 4.02 16.65 7.54
N PRO A 135 3.46 16.88 8.74
CA PRO A 135 2.03 16.77 8.91
C PRO A 135 1.30 17.81 8.07
N THR A 136 0.49 17.35 7.14
CA THR A 136 -0.36 18.20 6.29
C THR A 136 -1.79 18.25 6.81
N SER A 137 -2.25 17.19 7.50
CA SER A 137 -3.57 17.13 8.10
C SER A 137 -3.51 17.23 9.62
N PRO A 138 -4.08 18.29 10.26
CA PRO A 138 -4.24 18.36 11.70
C PRO A 138 -5.03 17.19 12.28
N VAL A 139 -5.98 16.65 11.53
CA VAL A 139 -6.80 15.50 11.91
C VAL A 139 -5.94 14.24 12.05
N LEU A 140 -5.07 13.98 11.07
CA LEU A 140 -4.14 12.86 11.11
C LEU A 140 -3.17 12.99 12.29
N ILE A 141 -2.62 14.19 12.53
CA ILE A 141 -1.74 14.45 13.68
C ILE A 141 -2.45 14.08 14.98
N SER A 142 -3.68 14.57 15.17
CA SER A 142 -4.45 14.31 16.37
C SER A 142 -4.73 12.82 16.56
N LEU A 143 -5.04 12.11 15.49
CA LEU A 143 -5.26 10.67 15.51
C LEU A 143 -3.98 9.91 15.92
N LEU A 144 -2.85 10.27 15.34
CA LEU A 144 -1.56 9.65 15.64
C LEU A 144 -1.13 9.91 17.09
N GLN A 145 -1.25 11.14 17.58
CA GLN A 145 -0.98 11.49 18.98
C GLN A 145 -1.88 10.72 19.95
N THR A 146 -3.15 10.52 19.56
CA THR A 146 -4.09 9.71 20.36
C THR A 146 -3.62 8.25 20.42
N PHE A 147 -3.16 7.69 19.33
CA PHE A 147 -2.62 6.33 19.29
C PHE A 147 -1.34 6.19 20.10
N GLU A 148 -0.41 7.15 20.00
CA GLU A 148 0.84 7.13 20.78
C GLU A 148 0.60 7.19 22.29
N SER A 149 -0.33 8.04 22.72
CA SER A 149 -0.67 8.17 24.13
C SER A 149 -1.54 7.05 24.69
N ASN A 150 -1.92 6.06 23.86
CA ASN A 150 -2.96 5.07 24.17
C ASN A 150 -4.29 5.71 24.63
N GLY A 151 -4.59 6.91 24.13
CA GLY A 151 -5.81 7.63 24.43
C GLY A 151 -7.03 7.03 23.72
N GLU A 152 -8.21 7.38 24.24
CA GLU A 152 -9.47 7.07 23.56
C GLU A 152 -9.70 8.07 22.42
N ILE A 153 -10.17 7.57 21.28
CA ILE A 153 -10.52 8.42 20.14
C ILE A 153 -11.86 9.09 20.45
N SER A 154 -11.86 10.42 20.61
CA SER A 154 -13.08 11.17 20.88
C SER A 154 -14.07 11.13 19.72
N SER A 155 -15.36 11.36 20.01
CA SER A 155 -16.40 11.43 18.98
C SER A 155 -16.14 12.56 17.98
N GLU A 156 -15.56 13.66 18.44
CA GLU A 156 -15.20 14.80 17.60
C GLU A 156 -14.09 14.41 16.60
N LEU A 157 -13.05 13.72 17.10
CA LEU A 157 -11.95 13.28 16.23
C LEU A 157 -12.43 12.24 15.20
N LYS A 158 -13.31 11.32 15.60
CA LYS A 158 -13.94 10.38 14.66
C LYS A 158 -14.66 11.12 13.54
N HIS A 159 -15.49 12.10 13.91
CA HIS A 159 -16.24 12.89 12.94
C HIS A 159 -15.32 13.66 11.97
N GLU A 160 -14.24 14.27 12.46
CA GLU A 160 -13.30 15.00 11.60
C GLU A 160 -12.54 14.07 10.65
N VAL A 161 -12.16 12.86 11.10
CA VAL A 161 -11.53 11.85 10.24
C VAL A 161 -12.50 11.42 9.13
N GLU A 162 -13.75 11.08 9.49
CA GLU A 162 -14.78 10.69 8.50
C GLU A 162 -15.03 11.82 7.49
N LYS A 163 -15.17 13.04 7.97
CA LYS A 163 -15.39 14.21 7.12
C LYS A 163 -14.25 14.40 6.12
N GLN A 164 -13.00 14.30 6.56
CA GLN A 164 -11.85 14.42 5.67
C GLN A 164 -11.83 13.31 4.62
N MET A 165 -12.09 12.07 5.01
CA MET A 165 -12.14 10.93 4.08
C MET A 165 -13.25 11.09 3.05
N VAL A 166 -14.45 11.53 3.47
CA VAL A 166 -15.60 11.76 2.57
C VAL A 166 -15.28 12.90 1.60
N GLN A 167 -14.72 14.01 2.08
CA GLN A 167 -14.36 15.14 1.21
C GLN A 167 -13.37 14.73 0.11
N GLU A 168 -12.44 13.86 0.40
CA GLU A 168 -11.49 13.35 -0.61
C GLU A 168 -12.17 12.41 -1.62
N LEU A 169 -13.17 11.64 -1.20
CA LEU A 169 -13.96 10.81 -2.12
C LEU A 169 -14.88 11.63 -3.02
N GLU A 170 -15.33 12.81 -2.56
CA GLU A 170 -16.20 13.70 -3.35
C GLU A 170 -15.50 14.28 -4.59
N VAL A 171 -14.16 14.39 -4.58
CA VAL A 171 -13.40 14.89 -5.75
C VAL A 171 -13.28 13.85 -6.86
N LEU A 172 -13.56 12.57 -6.57
CA LEU A 172 -13.55 11.54 -7.60
C LEU A 172 -14.72 11.75 -8.58
N GLU A 173 -14.45 11.60 -9.87
CA GLU A 173 -15.49 11.61 -10.89
C GLU A 173 -16.49 10.47 -10.66
N GLU A 174 -17.77 10.72 -10.99
CA GLU A 174 -18.84 9.72 -10.92
C GLU A 174 -18.61 8.63 -11.97
N ASN A 175 -17.92 7.57 -11.56
CA ASN A 175 -17.60 6.42 -12.40
C ASN A 175 -17.37 5.17 -11.53
N GLU A 176 -17.11 4.03 -12.17
CA GLU A 176 -16.84 2.75 -11.50
C GLU A 176 -15.70 2.81 -10.47
N THR A 177 -14.76 3.73 -10.64
CA THR A 177 -13.62 3.91 -9.73
C THR A 177 -14.07 4.55 -8.42
N LYS A 178 -14.96 5.55 -8.47
CA LYS A 178 -15.58 6.14 -7.29
C LYS A 178 -16.45 5.11 -6.55
N ASP A 179 -17.25 4.36 -7.29
CA ASP A 179 -18.07 3.28 -6.72
C ASP A 179 -17.21 2.24 -5.99
N LEU A 180 -16.09 1.88 -6.58
CA LEU A 180 -15.11 0.98 -5.95
C LEU A 180 -14.51 1.59 -4.68
N ALA A 181 -14.08 2.85 -4.71
CA ALA A 181 -13.51 3.54 -3.56
C ALA A 181 -14.53 3.65 -2.41
N LEU A 182 -15.76 4.07 -2.73
CA LEU A 182 -16.87 4.14 -1.77
C LEU A 182 -17.20 2.77 -1.18
N LYS A 183 -17.23 1.73 -2.00
CA LYS A 183 -17.47 0.37 -1.53
C LYS A 183 -16.38 -0.08 -0.58
N VAL A 184 -15.12 0.08 -0.96
CA VAL A 184 -13.97 -0.30 -0.11
C VAL A 184 -13.99 0.46 1.21
N TYR A 185 -14.33 1.74 1.18
CA TYR A 185 -14.47 2.58 2.36
C TYR A 185 -15.64 2.12 3.26
N ASN A 186 -16.82 1.86 2.69
CA ASN A 186 -18.00 1.45 3.45
C ASN A 186 -17.87 0.03 4.00
N ASP A 187 -17.18 -0.86 3.31
CA ASP A 187 -16.91 -2.23 3.77
C ASP A 187 -15.90 -2.24 4.96
N LEU A 188 -15.16 -1.15 5.13
CA LEU A 188 -14.24 -0.96 6.24
C LEU A 188 -14.96 -0.28 7.40
N ASP A 189 -15.40 -1.04 8.38
CA ASP A 189 -15.84 -0.46 9.67
C ASP A 189 -14.61 0.07 10.43
N ILE A 190 -14.19 1.30 10.07
CA ILE A 190 -12.95 1.91 10.57
C ILE A 190 -12.97 2.14 12.09
N TRP A 191 -14.15 2.20 12.69
CA TRP A 191 -14.32 2.40 14.13
C TRP A 191 -14.59 1.12 14.90
N ASN A 192 -14.64 -0.02 14.23
CA ASN A 192 -14.64 -1.30 14.90
C ASN A 192 -13.33 -1.46 15.70
N GLU A 193 -13.43 -1.96 16.92
CA GLU A 193 -12.29 -2.12 17.83
C GLU A 193 -11.12 -2.88 17.19
N LYS A 194 -11.40 -3.96 16.46
CA LYS A 194 -10.38 -4.74 15.76
C LYS A 194 -9.71 -3.96 14.64
N THR A 195 -10.48 -3.16 13.91
CA THR A 195 -9.95 -2.29 12.84
C THR A 195 -9.08 -1.20 13.44
N ILE A 196 -9.52 -0.54 14.49
CA ILE A 196 -8.73 0.49 15.20
C ILE A 196 -7.41 -0.11 15.71
N ASP A 197 -7.45 -1.27 16.36
CA ASP A 197 -6.25 -1.94 16.86
C ASP A 197 -5.29 -2.29 15.72
N THR A 198 -5.80 -2.81 14.61
CA THR A 198 -4.99 -3.11 13.42
C THR A 198 -4.39 -1.84 12.80
N VAL A 199 -5.17 -0.74 12.69
CA VAL A 199 -4.70 0.56 12.19
C VAL A 199 -3.58 1.08 13.06
N LYS A 200 -3.80 1.11 14.38
CA LYS A 200 -2.83 1.55 15.36
C LYS A 200 -1.52 0.76 15.27
N ASN A 201 -1.62 -0.56 15.29
CA ASN A 201 -0.45 -1.43 15.21
C ASN A 201 0.32 -1.23 13.91
N HIS A 202 -0.37 -1.09 12.79
CA HIS A 202 0.26 -0.84 11.50
C HIS A 202 0.98 0.52 11.47
N LEU A 203 0.34 1.58 11.92
CA LEU A 203 0.94 2.92 11.95
C LEU A 203 2.16 3.00 12.88
N LEU A 204 2.11 2.32 14.02
CA LEU A 204 3.20 2.31 14.98
C LEU A 204 4.37 1.41 14.55
N SER A 205 4.12 0.39 13.72
CA SER A 205 5.13 -0.57 13.28
C SER A 205 5.86 -0.18 12.01
N THR A 206 5.21 0.52 11.09
CA THR A 206 5.78 0.78 9.74
C THR A 206 6.68 2.02 9.68
N GLY A 207 6.88 2.73 10.77
CA GLY A 207 7.67 3.97 10.76
C GLY A 207 7.08 5.08 9.88
N GLY A 208 7.53 6.29 10.04
CA GLY A 208 7.19 7.37 9.12
C GLY A 208 5.98 8.23 9.48
N TYR A 209 5.11 7.80 10.40
CA TYR A 209 4.07 8.67 10.93
C TYR A 209 4.42 9.24 12.30
N VAL A 210 5.19 8.49 13.09
CA VAL A 210 5.39 8.83 14.50
C VAL A 210 6.82 8.53 14.94
N GLY A 211 7.47 9.53 15.55
CA GLY A 211 8.75 9.39 16.23
C GLY A 211 9.96 9.17 15.31
N ASP A 212 11.05 8.69 15.90
CA ASP A 212 12.34 8.50 15.25
C ASP A 212 12.44 7.24 14.34
N LYS A 213 11.35 6.48 14.21
CA LYS A 213 11.31 5.28 13.36
C LYS A 213 11.24 5.69 11.89
N SER A 214 12.38 5.86 11.29
CA SER A 214 12.53 6.15 9.87
C SER A 214 12.99 4.89 9.15
N MET A 215 12.48 4.67 7.94
CA MET A 215 12.92 3.59 7.06
C MET A 215 14.11 3.99 6.18
N ASN A 216 14.83 5.04 6.53
CA ASN A 216 15.92 5.58 5.72
C ASN A 216 16.95 4.50 5.32
N SER A 217 17.35 3.64 6.26
CA SER A 217 18.31 2.57 5.98
C SER A 217 17.79 1.54 4.96
N ILE A 218 16.48 1.30 4.93
CA ILE A 218 15.83 0.40 3.97
C ILE A 218 15.84 1.05 2.58
N PHE A 219 15.45 2.32 2.48
CA PHE A 219 15.48 3.05 1.22
C PHE A 219 16.89 3.19 0.65
N GLU A 220 17.88 3.50 1.48
CA GLU A 220 19.28 3.50 1.07
C GLU A 220 19.78 2.13 0.62
N SER A 221 19.33 1.05 1.29
CA SER A 221 19.65 -0.32 0.89
C SER A 221 19.07 -0.67 -0.47
N ILE A 222 17.82 -0.28 -0.74
CA ILE A 222 17.16 -0.45 -2.05
C ILE A 222 17.98 0.24 -3.15
N GLY A 223 18.44 1.48 -2.92
CA GLY A 223 19.30 2.20 -3.83
C GLY A 223 20.64 1.46 -4.07
N LYS A 224 21.32 1.03 -3.00
CA LYS A 224 22.58 0.25 -3.10
C LYS A 224 22.44 -1.07 -3.84
N LYS A 225 21.28 -1.71 -3.75
CA LYS A 225 20.95 -2.94 -4.49
C LYS A 225 20.57 -2.67 -5.95
N ASN A 226 20.49 -1.40 -6.34
CA ASN A 226 20.05 -0.96 -7.68
C ASN A 226 18.69 -1.54 -8.08
N ILE A 227 17.74 -1.63 -7.14
CA ILE A 227 16.38 -2.05 -7.45
C ILE A 227 15.69 -0.91 -8.20
N PRO A 228 15.30 -1.10 -9.48
CA PRO A 228 14.57 -0.10 -10.22
C PRO A 228 13.34 0.37 -9.42
N THR A 229 13.27 1.65 -9.10
CA THR A 229 12.22 2.17 -8.23
C THR A 229 11.54 3.40 -8.86
N PHE A 230 10.20 3.38 -8.84
CA PHE A 230 9.38 4.48 -9.30
C PHE A 230 8.45 4.97 -8.17
N ILE A 231 8.55 6.26 -7.85
CA ILE A 231 7.82 6.89 -6.75
C ILE A 231 6.82 7.88 -7.37
N MET A 232 5.56 7.78 -6.96
CA MET A 232 4.46 8.60 -7.43
C MET A 232 3.75 9.26 -6.25
N ALA A 233 3.47 10.55 -6.33
CA ALA A 233 2.77 11.33 -5.31
C ALA A 233 1.73 12.26 -5.94
N GLY A 234 0.69 12.60 -5.20
CA GLY A 234 -0.28 13.63 -5.56
C GLY A 234 0.07 14.95 -4.88
N SER A 235 -0.04 16.08 -5.60
CA SER A 235 0.29 17.40 -5.04
C SER A 235 -0.67 17.86 -3.94
N ASN A 236 -1.90 17.35 -3.93
CA ASN A 236 -2.95 17.70 -2.99
C ASN A 236 -3.20 16.57 -1.97
N ASP A 237 -2.24 15.68 -1.78
CA ASP A 237 -2.33 14.59 -0.80
C ASP A 237 -2.23 15.15 0.62
N ASN A 238 -3.34 15.05 1.39
CA ASN A 238 -3.43 15.50 2.78
C ASN A 238 -3.10 14.42 3.80
N TRP A 239 -2.92 13.16 3.37
CA TRP A 239 -2.56 12.04 4.24
C TRP A 239 -1.07 11.73 4.21
N VAL A 240 -0.50 11.69 3.01
CA VAL A 240 0.93 11.48 2.79
C VAL A 240 1.46 12.61 1.91
N SER A 241 2.10 13.58 2.52
CA SER A 241 2.64 14.73 1.81
C SER A 241 3.49 14.32 0.60
N PRO A 242 3.39 15.01 -0.55
CA PRO A 242 4.28 14.79 -1.69
C PRO A 242 5.76 14.96 -1.34
N GLU A 243 6.06 15.77 -0.31
CA GLU A 243 7.42 15.92 0.21
C GLU A 243 7.98 14.59 0.76
N SER A 244 7.13 13.70 1.28
CA SER A 244 7.56 12.37 1.69
C SER A 244 8.06 11.55 0.50
N GLY A 245 7.37 11.62 -0.63
CA GLY A 245 7.83 10.98 -1.87
C GLY A 245 9.16 11.55 -2.37
N LYS A 246 9.37 12.86 -2.25
CA LYS A 246 10.64 13.52 -2.60
C LYS A 246 11.78 13.10 -1.68
N GLU A 247 11.53 12.95 -0.38
CA GLU A 247 12.52 12.45 0.57
C GLU A 247 12.88 10.97 0.29
N ILE A 248 11.89 10.11 0.03
CA ILE A 248 12.14 8.72 -0.39
C ILE A 248 13.00 8.68 -1.67
N HIS A 249 12.68 9.54 -2.64
CA HIS A 249 13.45 9.67 -3.89
C HIS A 249 14.92 10.04 -3.65
N LYS A 250 15.20 10.93 -2.70
CA LYS A 250 16.58 11.29 -2.34
C LYS A 250 17.34 10.13 -1.71
N LEU A 251 16.64 9.27 -0.94
CA LEU A 251 17.24 8.13 -0.26
C LEU A 251 17.49 6.94 -1.18
N ILE A 252 16.64 6.75 -2.21
CA ILE A 252 16.80 5.66 -3.18
C ILE A 252 17.55 6.21 -4.41
N GLU A 253 18.85 6.04 -4.43
CA GLU A 253 19.69 6.45 -5.57
C GLU A 253 19.22 5.74 -6.85
N GLY A 254 19.07 6.51 -7.94
CA GLY A 254 18.62 6.00 -9.23
C GLY A 254 17.11 5.81 -9.38
N SER A 255 16.32 6.10 -8.37
CA SER A 255 14.85 6.04 -8.48
C SER A 255 14.31 7.11 -9.43
N LEU A 256 13.08 6.91 -9.91
CA LEU A 256 12.30 7.91 -10.63
C LEU A 256 11.24 8.49 -9.69
N PHE A 257 10.96 9.79 -9.80
CA PHE A 257 9.90 10.46 -9.05
C PHE A 257 8.97 11.20 -9.99
N PHE A 258 7.67 11.10 -9.73
CA PHE A 258 6.66 11.83 -10.46
C PHE A 258 5.56 12.34 -9.52
N GLU A 259 5.34 13.65 -9.55
CA GLU A 259 4.26 14.33 -8.84
C GLU A 259 3.12 14.63 -9.81
N PHE A 260 1.91 14.22 -9.47
CA PHE A 260 0.71 14.49 -10.22
C PHE A 260 0.05 15.77 -9.69
N GLU A 261 -0.14 16.74 -10.57
CA GLU A 261 -0.84 17.99 -10.23
C GLU A 261 -2.32 17.72 -9.93
N ASP A 262 -2.84 18.40 -8.91
CA ASP A 262 -4.24 18.37 -8.48
C ASP A 262 -4.78 16.96 -8.19
N VAL A 263 -3.95 16.11 -7.56
CA VAL A 263 -4.29 14.76 -7.17
C VAL A 263 -4.17 14.60 -5.66
N THR A 264 -5.17 13.99 -5.03
CA THR A 264 -5.22 13.71 -3.59
C THR A 264 -4.57 12.36 -3.25
N HIS A 265 -4.81 11.86 -2.05
CA HIS A 265 -4.32 10.54 -1.60
C HIS A 265 -4.86 9.39 -2.45
N TRP A 266 -6.06 9.53 -3.03
CA TRP A 266 -6.69 8.50 -3.87
C TRP A 266 -6.03 8.33 -5.24
N ALA A 267 -5.06 9.18 -5.56
CA ALA A 267 -4.02 9.00 -6.56
C ALA A 267 -4.46 8.24 -7.83
N PHE A 268 -4.16 6.95 -7.89
CA PHE A 268 -4.42 6.11 -9.06
C PHE A 268 -5.93 5.83 -9.29
N LEU A 269 -6.80 6.19 -8.35
CA LEU A 269 -8.25 6.13 -8.53
C LEU A 269 -8.81 7.42 -9.15
N GLU A 270 -8.14 8.56 -8.98
CA GLU A 270 -8.56 9.82 -9.58
C GLU A 270 -8.23 9.93 -11.07
N LYS A 271 -7.03 9.45 -11.43
CA LYS A 271 -6.52 9.49 -12.82
C LYS A 271 -6.04 8.10 -13.26
N PRO A 272 -6.89 7.06 -13.24
CA PRO A 272 -6.48 5.67 -13.39
C PRO A 272 -5.70 5.42 -14.69
N GLU A 273 -6.15 5.94 -15.82
CA GLU A 273 -5.50 5.72 -17.11
C GLU A 273 -4.05 6.25 -17.15
N VAL A 274 -3.82 7.42 -16.52
CA VAL A 274 -2.49 8.02 -16.50
C VAL A 274 -1.57 7.23 -15.59
N TYR A 275 -2.06 6.85 -14.41
CA TYR A 275 -1.30 6.02 -13.46
C TYR A 275 -0.97 4.65 -14.07
N HIS A 276 -1.97 3.94 -14.61
CA HIS A 276 -1.78 2.62 -15.20
C HIS A 276 -0.76 2.65 -16.34
N ARG A 277 -0.86 3.65 -17.23
CA ARG A 277 0.11 3.82 -18.31
C ARG A 277 1.53 4.03 -17.82
N LYS A 278 1.73 4.87 -16.78
CA LYS A 278 3.05 5.10 -16.18
C LYS A 278 3.60 3.85 -15.51
N ILE A 279 2.77 3.14 -14.75
CA ILE A 279 3.11 1.86 -14.11
C ILE A 279 3.55 0.84 -15.17
N LEU A 280 2.74 0.64 -16.21
CA LEU A 280 3.05 -0.30 -17.29
C LEU A 280 4.32 0.08 -18.07
N THR A 281 4.51 1.37 -18.34
CA THR A 281 5.72 1.84 -19.01
C THR A 281 6.96 1.53 -18.18
N PHE A 282 6.91 1.78 -16.88
CA PHE A 282 8.00 1.50 -15.97
C PHE A 282 8.28 -0.01 -15.87
N LEU A 283 7.26 -0.83 -15.61
CA LEU A 283 7.40 -2.29 -15.50
C LEU A 283 7.99 -2.96 -16.74
N LYS A 284 7.77 -2.39 -17.93
CA LYS A 284 8.33 -2.89 -19.19
C LYS A 284 9.77 -2.45 -19.44
N SER A 285 10.25 -1.44 -18.71
CA SER A 285 11.61 -0.91 -18.85
C SER A 285 12.55 -1.34 -17.72
N ALA A 286 12.03 -1.86 -16.61
CA ALA A 286 12.76 -2.39 -15.49
C ALA A 286 13.11 -3.87 -15.71
#